data_df3cca208525884b5cfa8fb88da82d50
#
_entry.id   df3cca208525884b5cfa8fb88da82d50
#
_cell.length_a   1.000
_cell.length_b   1.000
_cell.length_c   1.000
_cell.angle_alpha   90.00
_cell.angle_beta   90.00
_cell.angle_gamma   90.00
#
_symmetry.space_group_name_H-M   'P 1'
#
loop_
_entity.id
_entity.type
_entity.pdbx_description
1 polymer ?
#
loop_
_entity_poly.entity_id
_entity_poly.type
_entity_poly.pdbx_seq_one_letter_code
_entity_poly.pdbx_strand_id
1 'polypeptide(L)'
;GLSYEEQCAHSAELDSWLGLDVEANEKKIQAELLKNPVSDQLWTSVPTKTFLTPYLEIHEMLTRLPLQKNQTIVDLGAGYGRMGIAIGYFFPEIHFLGYEIVQARVSSAQRCFQKMNYTNAQIVCVDLSRSDFKPAVAEYYFIYDYGTRAAIEKTILDLRDLPKPFTVIARGRASRDCIERQHPWLSGIISPEHCGNYSIYRT
;
A
#
# COMPACT_ATOMS: atom_id res chain seq x y z
N GLY A 1 0.27 -17.63 17.38
CA GLY A 1 0.83 -16.68 16.42
C GLY A 1 1.38 -15.44 17.14
N LEU A 2 2.18 -14.64 16.46
CA LEU A 2 2.71 -13.39 17.02
C LEU A 2 1.58 -12.37 17.23
N SER A 3 1.65 -11.63 18.34
CA SER A 3 0.81 -10.45 18.55
C SER A 3 1.09 -9.39 17.48
N TYR A 4 0.19 -8.41 17.32
CA TYR A 4 0.40 -7.32 16.37
C TYR A 4 1.67 -6.50 16.69
N GLU A 5 1.96 -6.29 17.98
CA GLU A 5 3.17 -5.58 18.41
C GLU A 5 4.45 -6.34 18.05
N GLU A 6 4.46 -7.65 18.24
CA GLU A 6 5.58 -8.51 17.83
C GLU A 6 5.78 -8.51 16.31
N GLN A 7 4.70 -8.52 15.55
CA GLN A 7 4.76 -8.40 14.08
C GLN A 7 5.33 -7.04 13.63
N CYS A 8 4.98 -5.95 14.32
CA CYS A 8 5.53 -4.63 14.05
C CYS A 8 7.03 -4.57 14.40
N ALA A 9 7.45 -5.12 15.54
CA ALA A 9 8.84 -5.18 15.94
C ALA A 9 9.68 -5.99 14.94
N HIS A 10 9.23 -7.18 14.57
CA HIS A 10 9.85 -8.00 13.54
C HIS A 10 9.99 -7.25 12.20
N SER A 11 8.95 -6.51 11.81
CA SER A 11 9.00 -5.72 10.58
C SER A 11 10.01 -4.57 10.65
N ALA A 12 10.16 -3.92 11.80
CA ALA A 12 11.16 -2.86 12.00
C ALA A 12 12.60 -3.41 11.94
N GLU A 13 12.84 -4.60 12.45
CA GLU A 13 14.13 -5.30 12.32
C GLU A 13 14.45 -5.62 10.86
N LEU A 14 13.48 -6.13 10.11
CA LEU A 14 13.62 -6.38 8.67
C LEU A 14 13.89 -5.09 7.90
N ASP A 15 13.18 -4.00 8.17
CA ASP A 15 13.42 -2.71 7.53
C ASP A 15 14.86 -2.24 7.76
N SER A 16 15.36 -2.38 8.98
CA SER A 16 16.75 -2.03 9.32
C SER A 16 17.75 -2.88 8.55
N TRP A 17 17.55 -4.19 8.49
CA TRP A 17 18.40 -5.12 7.74
C TRP A 17 18.38 -4.82 6.23
N LEU A 18 17.23 -4.45 5.68
CA LEU A 18 17.04 -4.06 4.28
C LEU A 18 17.65 -2.69 3.98
N GLY A 19 17.93 -1.87 4.99
CA GLY A 19 18.46 -0.51 4.84
C GLY A 19 17.42 0.52 4.44
N LEU A 20 16.17 0.33 4.85
CA LEU A 20 15.09 1.29 4.59
C LEU A 20 15.18 2.56 5.43
N ASP A 21 15.89 2.52 6.56
CA ASP A 21 16.12 3.66 7.48
C ASP A 21 14.83 4.41 7.87
N VAL A 22 13.75 3.68 8.11
CA VAL A 22 12.39 4.21 8.29
C VAL A 22 12.34 5.32 9.33
N GLU A 23 12.86 5.07 10.56
CA GLU A 23 12.81 6.07 11.64
C GLU A 23 13.60 7.33 11.31
N ALA A 24 14.78 7.21 10.72
CA ALA A 24 15.62 8.34 10.35
C ALA A 24 14.98 9.17 9.23
N ASN A 25 14.35 8.52 8.26
CA ASN A 25 13.63 9.18 7.18
C ASN A 25 12.39 9.91 7.71
N GLU A 26 11.57 9.25 8.57
CA GLU A 26 10.37 9.89 9.11
C GLU A 26 10.70 11.12 9.98
N LYS A 27 11.78 11.08 10.77
CA LYS A 27 12.26 12.26 11.50
C LYS A 27 12.63 13.42 10.57
N LYS A 28 13.28 13.15 9.44
CA LYS A 28 13.63 14.17 8.44
C LYS A 28 12.39 14.73 7.75
N ILE A 29 11.48 13.86 7.31
CA ILE A 29 10.20 14.24 6.68
C ILE A 29 9.41 15.14 7.61
N GLN A 30 9.27 14.76 8.88
CA GLN A 30 8.58 15.57 9.89
C GLN A 30 9.25 16.94 10.10
N ALA A 31 10.58 16.99 10.16
CA ALA A 31 11.30 18.25 10.30
C ALA A 31 11.14 19.19 9.09
N GLU A 32 11.07 18.63 7.89
CA GLU A 32 10.85 19.40 6.65
C GLU A 32 9.41 19.94 6.58
N LEU A 33 8.42 19.15 6.98
CA LEU A 33 7.01 19.57 6.98
C LEU A 33 6.70 20.63 8.03
N LEU A 34 7.40 20.64 9.16
CA LEU A 34 7.29 21.73 10.14
C LEU A 34 7.78 23.07 9.57
N LYS A 35 8.73 23.04 8.63
CA LYS A 35 9.25 24.24 7.96
C LYS A 35 8.36 24.68 6.77
N ASN A 36 7.79 23.70 6.07
CA ASN A 36 6.99 23.91 4.87
C ASN A 36 5.73 23.01 4.96
N PRO A 37 4.64 23.44 5.60
CA PRO A 37 3.43 22.64 5.70
C PRO A 37 2.88 22.33 4.30
N VAL A 38 2.93 21.08 3.90
CA VAL A 38 2.36 20.58 2.64
C VAL A 38 1.24 19.61 3.01
N SER A 39 0.12 19.74 2.41
CA SER A 39 -1.13 18.98 2.49
C SER A 39 -1.34 18.01 3.68
N ASP A 40 -2.56 17.94 4.17
CA ASP A 40 -3.07 17.04 5.24
C ASP A 40 -2.99 15.53 4.93
N GLN A 41 -2.39 15.15 3.80
CA GLN A 41 -2.36 13.76 3.33
C GLN A 41 -1.17 12.95 3.84
N LEU A 42 -0.24 13.56 4.57
CA LEU A 42 0.99 12.91 4.99
C LEU A 42 0.86 12.38 6.41
N TRP A 43 0.94 11.07 6.59
CA TRP A 43 1.04 10.41 7.89
C TRP A 43 2.44 10.64 8.49
N THR A 44 2.72 11.83 9.01
CA THR A 44 4.05 12.21 9.49
C THR A 44 4.13 12.46 10.98
N SER A 45 3.00 12.59 11.64
CA SER A 45 2.92 12.84 13.09
C SER A 45 2.45 11.62 13.90
N VAL A 46 2.29 10.47 13.25
CA VAL A 46 1.85 9.23 13.89
C VAL A 46 2.99 8.19 13.91
N PRO A 47 3.02 7.29 14.90
CA PRO A 47 4.00 6.21 14.93
C PRO A 47 3.98 5.37 13.65
N THR A 48 5.15 4.93 13.18
CA THR A 48 5.29 4.14 11.94
C THR A 48 4.44 2.87 11.95
N LYS A 49 4.27 2.24 13.11
CA LYS A 49 3.39 1.07 13.30
C LYS A 49 1.91 1.33 12.95
N THR A 50 1.50 2.60 12.87
CA THR A 50 0.11 2.97 12.56
C THR A 50 -0.18 2.93 11.07
N PHE A 51 0.81 3.27 10.21
CA PHE A 51 0.60 3.36 8.76
C PHE A 51 1.40 2.34 7.94
N LEU A 52 2.34 1.61 8.55
CA LEU A 52 3.09 0.56 7.88
C LEU A 52 2.51 -0.81 8.21
N THR A 53 2.06 -1.54 7.19
CA THR A 53 1.58 -2.91 7.35
C THR A 53 2.73 -3.85 7.68
N PRO A 54 2.61 -4.73 8.70
CA PRO A 54 3.64 -5.74 9.00
C PRO A 54 3.85 -6.71 7.85
N TYR A 55 5.09 -7.18 7.65
CA TYR A 55 5.41 -8.15 6.58
C TYR A 55 4.64 -9.46 6.70
N LEU A 56 4.40 -9.95 7.92
CA LEU A 56 3.61 -11.17 8.13
C LEU A 56 2.16 -11.00 7.68
N GLU A 57 1.55 -9.85 7.95
CA GLU A 57 0.19 -9.54 7.48
C GLU A 57 0.17 -9.39 5.95
N ILE A 58 1.18 -8.76 5.36
CA ILE A 58 1.32 -8.69 3.89
C ILE A 58 1.43 -10.09 3.29
N HIS A 59 2.27 -10.95 3.86
CA HIS A 59 2.41 -12.33 3.40
C HIS A 59 1.10 -13.10 3.49
N GLU A 60 0.37 -12.95 4.60
CA GLU A 60 -0.96 -13.56 4.75
C GLU A 60 -1.94 -13.09 3.66
N MET A 61 -2.00 -11.78 3.40
CA MET A 61 -2.84 -11.23 2.33
C MET A 61 -2.50 -11.84 0.97
N LEU A 62 -1.22 -11.86 0.61
CA LEU A 62 -0.75 -12.37 -0.67
C LEU A 62 -1.05 -13.86 -0.85
N THR A 63 -0.91 -14.67 0.20
CA THR A 63 -1.20 -16.12 0.14
C THR A 63 -2.68 -16.46 0.01
N ARG A 64 -3.58 -15.53 0.35
CA ARG A 64 -5.03 -15.68 0.14
C ARG A 64 -5.48 -15.36 -1.28
N LEU A 65 -4.63 -14.72 -2.07
CA LEU A 65 -4.96 -14.35 -3.43
C LEU A 65 -4.59 -15.49 -4.39
N PRO A 66 -5.44 -15.79 -5.39
CA PRO A 66 -5.12 -16.79 -6.42
C PRO A 66 -4.16 -16.20 -7.47
N LEU A 67 -2.98 -15.77 -7.00
CA LEU A 67 -1.97 -15.12 -7.84
C LEU A 67 -1.48 -16.03 -8.95
N GLN A 68 -1.41 -15.49 -10.15
CA GLN A 68 -0.89 -16.18 -11.33
C GLN A 68 0.30 -15.41 -11.91
N LYS A 69 1.21 -16.12 -12.52
CA LYS A 69 2.38 -15.55 -13.20
C LYS A 69 2.03 -14.37 -14.10
N ASN A 70 2.87 -13.34 -14.06
CA ASN A 70 2.76 -12.10 -14.84
C ASN A 70 1.59 -11.19 -14.46
N GLN A 71 0.83 -11.50 -13.40
CA GLN A 71 -0.15 -10.57 -12.87
C GLN A 71 0.52 -9.42 -12.15
N THR A 72 -0.20 -8.29 -12.06
CA THR A 72 0.27 -7.07 -11.41
C THR A 72 -0.52 -6.78 -10.15
N ILE A 73 0.19 -6.41 -9.09
CA ILE A 73 -0.36 -5.82 -7.87
C ILE A 73 0.03 -4.34 -7.83
N VAL A 74 -0.97 -3.47 -7.73
CA VAL A 74 -0.79 -2.03 -7.54
C VAL A 74 -1.05 -1.69 -6.08
N ASP A 75 -0.12 -0.97 -5.45
CA ASP A 75 -0.24 -0.48 -4.06
C ASP A 75 -0.47 1.04 -4.07
N LEU A 76 -1.63 1.45 -3.60
CA LEU A 76 -2.13 2.83 -3.60
C LEU A 76 -1.81 3.49 -2.25
N GLY A 77 -0.66 4.13 -2.15
CA GLY A 77 -0.07 4.64 -0.93
C GLY A 77 0.98 3.69 -0.36
N ALA A 78 1.98 3.35 -1.18
CA ALA A 78 2.91 2.24 -0.94
C ALA A 78 3.92 2.46 0.19
N GLY A 79 4.03 3.68 0.74
CA GLY A 79 4.99 3.99 1.80
C GLY A 79 6.42 3.62 1.42
N TYR A 80 7.04 2.76 2.21
CA TYR A 80 8.39 2.24 1.97
C TYR A 80 8.44 1.01 1.05
N GLY A 81 7.34 0.67 0.38
CA GLY A 81 7.29 -0.44 -0.57
C GLY A 81 7.36 -1.83 0.06
N ARG A 82 6.93 -2.01 1.32
CA ARG A 82 6.96 -3.33 2.00
C ARG A 82 6.21 -4.41 1.21
N MET A 83 5.09 -4.06 0.57
CA MET A 83 4.36 -4.97 -0.32
C MET A 83 5.26 -5.43 -1.49
N GLY A 84 5.96 -4.49 -2.13
CA GLY A 84 6.89 -4.79 -3.22
C GLY A 84 8.08 -5.64 -2.78
N ILE A 85 8.59 -5.44 -1.55
CA ILE A 85 9.64 -6.27 -0.95
C ILE A 85 9.15 -7.71 -0.75
N ALA A 86 7.96 -7.88 -0.19
CA ALA A 86 7.36 -9.20 0.01
C ALA A 86 7.09 -9.91 -1.33
N ILE A 87 6.60 -9.18 -2.34
CA ILE A 87 6.38 -9.72 -3.69
C ILE A 87 7.71 -10.12 -4.33
N GLY A 88 8.72 -9.26 -4.29
CA GLY A 88 10.04 -9.55 -4.86
C GLY A 88 10.69 -10.80 -4.28
N TYR A 89 10.46 -11.04 -2.98
CA TYR A 89 11.03 -12.20 -2.29
C TYR A 89 10.21 -13.49 -2.45
N PHE A 90 8.89 -13.44 -2.20
CA PHE A 90 8.02 -14.64 -2.15
C PHE A 90 7.34 -14.95 -3.48
N PHE A 91 7.14 -13.95 -4.35
CA PHE A 91 6.36 -14.07 -5.58
C PHE A 91 7.09 -13.43 -6.78
N PRO A 92 8.30 -13.89 -7.13
CA PRO A 92 9.14 -13.22 -8.14
C PRO A 92 8.54 -13.20 -9.54
N GLU A 93 7.50 -13.96 -9.82
CA GLU A 93 6.77 -13.97 -11.09
C GLU A 93 5.59 -12.97 -11.13
N ILE A 94 5.31 -12.26 -10.02
CA ILE A 94 4.28 -11.24 -9.91
C ILE A 94 4.94 -9.86 -10.06
N HIS A 95 4.29 -8.96 -10.79
CA HIS A 95 4.73 -7.58 -10.91
C HIS A 95 4.14 -6.71 -9.80
N PHE A 96 4.96 -5.84 -9.25
CA PHE A 96 4.54 -4.85 -8.26
C PHE A 96 4.73 -3.43 -8.79
N LEU A 97 3.71 -2.59 -8.60
CA LEU A 97 3.77 -1.16 -8.85
C LEU A 97 3.20 -0.39 -7.66
N GLY A 98 4.07 0.30 -6.92
CA GLY A 98 3.68 1.17 -5.80
C GLY A 98 3.56 2.64 -6.23
N TYR A 99 2.58 3.33 -5.68
CA TYR A 99 2.43 4.77 -5.77
C TYR A 99 2.55 5.39 -4.37
N GLU A 100 3.43 6.38 -4.21
CA GLU A 100 3.67 7.07 -2.94
C GLU A 100 3.94 8.55 -3.21
N ILE A 101 3.43 9.43 -2.35
CA ILE A 101 3.59 10.88 -2.52
C ILE A 101 4.91 11.41 -1.95
N VAL A 102 5.49 10.71 -0.96
CA VAL A 102 6.70 11.16 -0.27
C VAL A 102 7.96 10.66 -0.97
N GLN A 103 8.66 11.54 -1.67
CA GLN A 103 9.86 11.19 -2.44
C GLN A 103 10.93 10.48 -1.61
N ALA A 104 11.12 10.83 -0.34
CA ALA A 104 12.10 10.19 0.52
C ALA A 104 11.78 8.70 0.76
N ARG A 105 10.50 8.36 0.93
CA ARG A 105 10.02 6.97 1.05
C ARG A 105 10.23 6.20 -0.26
N VAL A 106 9.86 6.82 -1.38
CA VAL A 106 10.08 6.25 -2.73
C VAL A 106 11.55 5.95 -2.96
N SER A 107 12.43 6.91 -2.71
CA SER A 107 13.88 6.74 -2.89
C SER A 107 14.45 5.63 -2.02
N SER A 108 13.95 5.48 -0.78
CA SER A 108 14.37 4.41 0.12
C SER A 108 13.95 3.04 -0.42
N ALA A 109 12.69 2.90 -0.86
CA ALA A 109 12.18 1.67 -1.46
C ALA A 109 12.94 1.29 -2.75
N GLN A 110 13.19 2.25 -3.64
CA GLN A 110 13.93 2.03 -4.88
C GLN A 110 15.34 1.50 -4.62
N ARG A 111 16.07 2.08 -3.65
CA ARG A 111 17.38 1.57 -3.25
C ARG A 111 17.31 0.14 -2.73
N CYS A 112 16.28 -0.18 -1.95
CA CYS A 112 16.06 -1.53 -1.45
C CYS A 112 15.79 -2.52 -2.60
N PHE A 113 14.89 -2.19 -3.53
CA PHE A 113 14.59 -3.04 -4.68
C PHE A 113 15.84 -3.29 -5.53
N GLN A 114 16.65 -2.25 -5.76
CA GLN A 114 17.90 -2.37 -6.49
C GLN A 114 18.92 -3.26 -5.75
N LYS A 115 19.14 -3.03 -4.45
CA LYS A 115 20.05 -3.81 -3.60
C LYS A 115 19.67 -5.30 -3.60
N MET A 116 18.36 -5.60 -3.57
CA MET A 116 17.83 -6.96 -3.52
C MET A 116 17.64 -7.57 -4.92
N ASN A 117 17.93 -6.82 -5.99
CA ASN A 117 17.73 -7.22 -7.38
C ASN A 117 16.27 -7.64 -7.70
N TYR A 118 15.30 -6.92 -7.12
CA TYR A 118 13.88 -7.14 -7.39
C TYR A 118 13.47 -6.42 -8.69
N THR A 119 13.69 -7.07 -9.82
CA THR A 119 13.40 -6.51 -11.16
C THR A 119 11.90 -6.44 -11.48
N ASN A 120 11.10 -7.14 -10.72
CA ASN A 120 9.64 -7.19 -10.84
C ASN A 120 8.92 -6.14 -9.97
N ALA A 121 9.65 -5.32 -9.20
CA ALA A 121 9.08 -4.34 -8.29
C ALA A 121 9.47 -2.90 -8.69
N GLN A 122 8.46 -2.03 -8.78
CA GLN A 122 8.62 -0.61 -9.07
C GLN A 122 7.83 0.23 -8.07
N ILE A 123 8.32 1.42 -7.77
CA ILE A 123 7.62 2.42 -6.97
C ILE A 123 7.84 3.81 -7.60
N VAL A 124 6.77 4.59 -7.66
CA VAL A 124 6.73 5.89 -8.34
C VAL A 124 6.25 6.98 -7.39
N CYS A 125 6.91 8.13 -7.41
CA CYS A 125 6.47 9.31 -6.64
C CYS A 125 5.32 10.00 -7.38
N VAL A 126 4.13 9.95 -6.79
CA VAL A 126 2.94 10.57 -7.38
C VAL A 126 1.88 10.88 -6.31
N ASP A 127 1.16 11.97 -6.51
CA ASP A 127 -0.01 12.33 -5.70
C ASP A 127 -1.28 11.72 -6.30
N LEU A 128 -1.86 10.75 -5.61
CA LEU A 128 -3.09 10.04 -6.02
C LEU A 128 -4.32 10.95 -6.01
N SER A 129 -4.29 12.07 -5.28
CA SER A 129 -5.41 13.02 -5.20
C SER A 129 -5.56 13.91 -6.42
N ARG A 130 -4.55 13.98 -7.28
CA ARG A 130 -4.58 14.79 -8.51
C ARG A 130 -5.68 14.32 -9.45
N SER A 131 -6.40 15.28 -10.04
CA SER A 131 -7.51 14.99 -10.96
C SER A 131 -7.06 14.31 -12.27
N ASP A 132 -5.82 14.52 -12.67
CA ASP A 132 -5.20 13.94 -13.87
C ASP A 132 -4.54 12.57 -13.62
N PHE A 133 -4.44 12.13 -12.36
CA PHE A 133 -3.91 10.81 -12.03
C PHE A 133 -4.96 9.72 -12.30
N LYS A 134 -4.50 8.64 -12.91
CA LYS A 134 -5.24 7.37 -13.04
C LYS A 134 -4.30 6.21 -12.72
N PRO A 135 -4.75 5.23 -11.91
CA PRO A 135 -3.93 4.05 -11.63
C PRO A 135 -3.77 3.19 -12.88
N ALA A 136 -2.63 2.51 -12.97
CA ALA A 136 -2.40 1.52 -14.02
C ALA A 136 -3.44 0.37 -13.95
N VAL A 137 -3.73 -0.24 -15.08
CA VAL A 137 -4.58 -1.44 -15.14
C VAL A 137 -3.82 -2.61 -14.51
N ALA A 138 -4.46 -3.29 -13.58
CA ALA A 138 -3.89 -4.43 -12.86
C ALA A 138 -4.98 -5.40 -12.41
N GLU A 139 -4.58 -6.59 -11.98
CA GLU A 139 -5.50 -7.61 -11.44
C GLU A 139 -5.80 -7.39 -9.96
N TYR A 140 -4.89 -6.77 -9.22
CA TYR A 140 -5.03 -6.54 -7.79
C TYR A 140 -4.65 -5.11 -7.42
N TYR A 141 -5.47 -4.48 -6.56
CA TYR A 141 -5.21 -3.18 -5.98
C TYR A 141 -5.21 -3.29 -4.47
N PHE A 142 -4.13 -2.85 -3.86
CA PHE A 142 -4.04 -2.71 -2.42
C PHE A 142 -4.22 -1.24 -2.03
N ILE A 143 -5.06 -0.97 -1.03
CA ILE A 143 -5.30 0.35 -0.46
C ILE A 143 -5.31 0.27 1.06
N TYR A 144 -4.54 1.14 1.69
CA TYR A 144 -4.61 1.40 3.13
C TYR A 144 -4.98 2.87 3.35
N ASP A 145 -5.47 3.22 4.52
CA ASP A 145 -5.88 4.57 4.91
C ASP A 145 -4.76 5.62 4.71
N TYR A 146 -4.32 5.82 3.46
CA TYR A 146 -3.12 6.60 3.11
C TYR A 146 -3.31 8.11 3.21
N GLY A 147 -4.55 8.60 3.33
CA GLY A 147 -4.84 10.03 3.31
C GLY A 147 -6.22 10.39 3.83
N THR A 148 -6.74 11.53 3.40
CA THR A 148 -8.09 11.98 3.75
C THR A 148 -9.17 11.07 3.16
N ARG A 149 -10.37 11.11 3.72
CA ARG A 149 -11.52 10.37 3.17
C ARG A 149 -11.80 10.74 1.71
N ALA A 150 -11.68 12.03 1.36
CA ALA A 150 -11.88 12.49 -0.01
C ALA A 150 -10.84 11.91 -0.98
N ALA A 151 -9.58 11.80 -0.55
CA ALA A 151 -8.53 11.18 -1.36
C ALA A 151 -8.78 9.69 -1.57
N ILE A 152 -9.19 8.97 -0.52
CA ILE A 152 -9.56 7.55 -0.59
C ILE A 152 -10.76 7.35 -1.52
N GLU A 153 -11.81 8.15 -1.38
CA GLU A 153 -13.00 8.11 -2.23
C GLU A 153 -12.65 8.35 -3.71
N LYS A 154 -11.86 9.38 -3.98
CA LYS A 154 -11.37 9.68 -5.34
C LYS A 154 -10.64 8.48 -5.94
N THR A 155 -9.74 7.86 -5.18
CA THR A 155 -8.98 6.69 -5.64
C THR A 155 -9.90 5.50 -5.95
N ILE A 156 -10.89 5.22 -5.09
CA ILE A 156 -11.86 4.14 -5.34
C ILE A 156 -12.72 4.45 -6.57
N LEU A 157 -13.11 5.72 -6.78
CA LEU A 157 -13.82 6.13 -8.00
C LEU A 157 -12.97 5.95 -9.26
N ASP A 158 -11.68 6.22 -9.19
CA ASP A 158 -10.77 5.98 -10.32
C ASP A 158 -10.69 4.49 -10.69
N LEU A 159 -10.73 3.59 -9.69
CA LEU A 159 -10.76 2.14 -9.94
C LEU A 159 -12.05 1.70 -10.66
N ARG A 160 -13.19 2.38 -10.42
CA ARG A 160 -14.47 2.02 -11.03
C ARG A 160 -14.42 2.04 -12.56
N ASP A 161 -13.63 2.97 -13.10
CA ASP A 161 -13.52 3.19 -14.55
C ASP A 161 -12.52 2.25 -15.23
N LEU A 162 -11.81 1.43 -14.46
CA LEU A 162 -10.84 0.46 -15.00
C LEU A 162 -11.49 -0.82 -15.53
N PRO A 163 -10.83 -1.52 -16.47
CA PRO A 163 -11.29 -2.82 -16.95
C PRO A 163 -11.41 -3.84 -15.83
N LYS A 164 -12.48 -4.64 -15.86
CA LYS A 164 -12.75 -5.73 -14.92
C LYS A 164 -12.52 -7.09 -15.60
N PRO A 165 -12.29 -8.17 -14.84
CA PRO A 165 -12.32 -8.26 -13.38
C PRO A 165 -11.01 -7.81 -12.72
N PHE A 166 -11.09 -7.32 -11.49
CA PHE A 166 -9.96 -7.11 -10.59
C PHE A 166 -10.38 -7.29 -9.12
N THR A 167 -9.41 -7.36 -8.23
CA THR A 167 -9.61 -7.53 -6.79
C THR A 167 -9.02 -6.33 -6.04
N VAL A 168 -9.74 -5.80 -5.07
CA VAL A 168 -9.27 -4.75 -4.15
C VAL A 168 -9.06 -5.36 -2.77
N ILE A 169 -7.88 -5.17 -2.21
CA ILE A 169 -7.56 -5.50 -0.82
C ILE A 169 -7.50 -4.18 -0.04
N ALA A 170 -8.51 -3.92 0.78
CA ALA A 170 -8.57 -2.71 1.57
C ALA A 170 -8.23 -2.99 3.03
N ARG A 171 -7.21 -2.28 3.54
CA ARG A 171 -6.78 -2.31 4.93
C ARG A 171 -7.13 -0.98 5.61
N GLY A 172 -7.45 -1.05 6.90
CA GLY A 172 -7.85 0.11 7.65
C GLY A 172 -9.35 0.39 7.58
N ARG A 173 -9.81 1.18 8.55
CA ARG A 173 -11.24 1.42 8.73
C ARG A 173 -11.80 2.39 7.69
N ALA A 174 -11.04 3.45 7.37
CA ALA A 174 -11.54 4.48 6.46
C ALA A 174 -11.74 3.95 5.04
N SER A 175 -10.80 3.15 4.52
CA SER A 175 -10.89 2.52 3.20
C SER A 175 -12.05 1.54 3.12
N ARG A 176 -12.20 0.65 4.13
CA ARG A 176 -13.30 -0.33 4.18
C ARG A 176 -14.66 0.32 4.33
N ASP A 177 -14.81 1.28 5.25
CA ASP A 177 -16.06 2.01 5.44
C ASP A 177 -16.47 2.78 4.17
N CYS A 178 -15.51 3.36 3.46
CA CYS A 178 -15.75 4.06 2.20
C CYS A 178 -16.30 3.09 1.14
N ILE A 179 -15.65 1.94 0.94
CA ILE A 179 -16.09 0.93 -0.02
C ILE A 179 -17.49 0.41 0.32
N GLU A 180 -17.72 0.01 1.56
CA GLU A 180 -18.94 -0.68 1.94
C GLU A 180 -20.16 0.24 2.00
N ARG A 181 -19.98 1.52 2.33
CA ARG A 181 -21.08 2.47 2.46
C ARG A 181 -21.39 3.25 1.18
N GLN A 182 -20.39 3.44 0.31
CA GLN A 182 -20.51 4.38 -0.81
C GLN A 182 -20.28 3.73 -2.17
N HIS A 183 -19.70 2.52 -2.22
CA HIS A 183 -19.31 1.87 -3.47
C HIS A 183 -19.89 0.46 -3.64
N PRO A 184 -21.25 0.33 -3.76
CA PRO A 184 -21.91 -0.96 -3.93
C PRO A 184 -21.50 -1.69 -5.23
N TRP A 185 -20.92 -0.99 -6.20
CA TRP A 185 -20.35 -1.60 -7.41
C TRP A 185 -19.15 -2.52 -7.09
N LEU A 186 -18.51 -2.33 -5.91
CA LEU A 186 -17.40 -3.14 -5.45
C LEU A 186 -17.78 -4.07 -4.29
N SER A 187 -18.65 -3.63 -3.37
CA SER A 187 -19.02 -4.40 -2.17
C SER A 187 -20.33 -5.17 -2.28
N GLY A 188 -21.17 -4.84 -3.25
CA GLY A 188 -22.54 -5.37 -3.34
C GLY A 188 -22.77 -6.45 -4.39
N ILE A 189 -21.82 -6.72 -5.29
CA ILE A 189 -21.97 -7.71 -6.35
C ILE A 189 -21.48 -9.09 -5.88
N ILE A 190 -20.29 -9.14 -5.31
CA ILE A 190 -19.72 -10.34 -4.69
C ILE A 190 -19.51 -10.03 -3.21
N SER A 191 -19.96 -10.91 -2.33
CA SER A 191 -19.82 -10.73 -0.89
C SER A 191 -18.34 -10.54 -0.51
N PRO A 192 -17.99 -9.48 0.21
CA PRO A 192 -16.62 -9.26 0.65
C PRO A 192 -16.13 -10.37 1.58
N GLU A 193 -14.84 -10.68 1.50
CA GLU A 193 -14.16 -11.55 2.44
C GLU A 193 -13.48 -10.69 3.51
N HIS A 194 -13.99 -10.75 4.76
CA HIS A 194 -13.46 -9.98 5.88
C HIS A 194 -12.42 -10.79 6.65
N CYS A 195 -11.19 -10.26 6.74
CA CYS A 195 -10.02 -10.92 7.32
C CYS A 195 -9.40 -10.08 8.46
N GLY A 196 -10.18 -9.74 9.48
CA GLY A 196 -9.69 -8.92 10.59
C GLY A 196 -9.40 -7.47 10.18
N ASN A 197 -8.12 -7.13 10.02
CA ASN A 197 -7.69 -5.76 9.70
C ASN A 197 -7.93 -5.34 8.25
N TYR A 198 -8.19 -6.28 7.35
CA TYR A 198 -8.39 -6.02 5.93
C TYR A 198 -9.61 -6.78 5.39
N SER A 199 -10.06 -6.39 4.22
CA SER A 199 -11.12 -7.06 3.48
C SER A 199 -10.75 -7.17 2.02
N ILE A 200 -11.24 -8.23 1.35
CA ILE A 200 -11.02 -8.52 -0.05
C ILE A 200 -12.34 -8.34 -0.79
N TYR A 201 -12.35 -7.48 -1.79
CA TYR A 201 -13.47 -7.14 -2.64
C TYR A 201 -13.17 -7.57 -4.08
N ARG A 202 -14.12 -8.24 -4.75
CA ARG A 202 -13.95 -8.74 -6.11
C ARG A 202 -15.02 -8.14 -7.03
N THR A 203 -14.60 -7.75 -8.25
CA THR A 203 -15.51 -7.23 -9.28
C THR A 203 -15.92 -8.29 -10.27
#